data_54be2c15aa81d60a17245c8ca1b80ad7
#
_entry.id   54be2c15aa81d60a17245c8ca1b80ad7
#
_cell.length_a   1.000
_cell.length_b   1.000
_cell.length_c   1.000
_cell.angle_alpha   90.00
_cell.angle_beta   90.00
_cell.angle_gamma   90.00
#
_symmetry.space_group_name_H-M   'P 1'
#
loop_
_entity.id
_entity.type
_entity.pdbx_description
1 polymer ?
#
loop_
_entity_poly.entity_id
_entity_poly.type
_entity_poly.pdbx_seq_one_letter_code
_entity_poly.pdbx_strand_id
1 'polypeptide(L)'
;MQASDKQVGGTHYRDMVIQPKEFCQLNGRGFLESCVVNVPATQFTDRVEIGDAVLYLGDCRDVLPLLPKFDLILTDPPYGLGIDGQKESVSRNPKHNRKGYEFMGWDDAPPCSFTFELMYYKSEHQIIWGGNYFVDRLRKGTKGWLFWDKGQRGLTMSDGEFAYSSFDFPARAITINRAEIKSDWPEHPTQKPVRLMEWCLSLAPQAVTVCDPFMGSGTTGVACANLGRQFVGVERERKYFDIACQRIEAAYAQGRLFA
;
A
#
# COMPACT_ATOMS: atom_id res chain seq x y z
N MET A 1 19.66 -27.35 -41.44
CA MET A 1 19.99 -26.85 -40.09
C MET A 1 18.88 -25.92 -39.68
N GLN A 2 17.94 -26.42 -38.84
CA GLN A 2 16.78 -25.67 -38.36
C GLN A 2 17.16 -25.01 -37.05
N ALA A 3 16.98 -23.71 -36.96
CA ALA A 3 17.11 -22.94 -35.73
C ALA A 3 15.84 -23.14 -34.90
N SER A 4 15.98 -23.63 -33.68
CA SER A 4 14.90 -23.80 -32.72
C SER A 4 14.61 -22.51 -32.00
N ASP A 5 13.47 -21.89 -32.26
CA ASP A 5 12.90 -20.81 -31.47
C ASP A 5 12.55 -21.30 -30.06
N LYS A 6 13.23 -20.78 -29.05
CA LYS A 6 12.82 -20.92 -27.67
C LYS A 6 11.78 -19.85 -27.38
N GLN A 7 10.51 -20.24 -27.36
CA GLN A 7 9.43 -19.45 -26.75
C GLN A 7 9.68 -19.34 -25.25
N VAL A 8 9.95 -18.11 -24.77
CA VAL A 8 9.89 -17.75 -23.37
C VAL A 8 8.41 -17.59 -23.04
N GLY A 9 7.87 -18.54 -22.25
CA GLY A 9 6.48 -18.56 -21.85
C GLY A 9 6.16 -17.40 -20.92
N GLY A 10 5.52 -16.37 -21.46
CA GLY A 10 4.83 -15.34 -20.68
C GLY A 10 3.58 -15.98 -20.08
N THR A 11 3.57 -16.15 -18.78
CA THR A 11 2.36 -16.55 -18.03
C THR A 11 1.37 -15.39 -18.07
N HIS A 12 0.31 -15.54 -18.86
CA HIS A 12 -0.78 -14.59 -18.88
C HIS A 12 -1.56 -14.67 -17.56
N TYR A 13 -1.72 -13.52 -16.89
CA TYR A 13 -2.42 -13.29 -15.63
C TYR A 13 -3.92 -13.67 -15.61
N ARG A 14 -4.43 -14.43 -16.58
CA ARG A 14 -5.88 -14.60 -16.79
C ARG A 14 -6.55 -15.78 -16.07
N ASP A 15 -5.82 -16.74 -15.48
CA ASP A 15 -6.41 -18.05 -15.18
C ASP A 15 -6.31 -18.57 -13.74
N MET A 16 -6.11 -17.72 -12.72
CA MET A 16 -6.15 -18.17 -11.32
C MET A 16 -7.14 -17.36 -10.48
N VAL A 17 -8.42 -17.67 -10.59
CA VAL A 17 -9.47 -17.22 -9.66
C VAL A 17 -9.59 -18.26 -8.54
N ILE A 18 -9.10 -17.95 -7.33
CA ILE A 18 -9.34 -18.78 -6.16
C ILE A 18 -10.73 -18.43 -5.59
N GLN A 19 -11.60 -19.44 -5.48
CA GLN A 19 -12.94 -19.26 -4.95
C GLN A 19 -12.88 -18.95 -3.44
N PRO A 20 -13.68 -18.04 -2.89
CA PRO A 20 -13.69 -17.68 -1.47
C PRO A 20 -13.92 -18.87 -0.51
N LYS A 21 -14.56 -19.94 -0.98
CA LYS A 21 -14.79 -21.16 -0.21
C LYS A 21 -13.51 -21.96 0.09
N GLU A 22 -12.51 -21.90 -0.76
CA GLU A 22 -11.23 -22.61 -0.56
C GLU A 22 -10.36 -21.93 0.49
N PHE A 23 -10.50 -20.61 0.66
CA PHE A 23 -9.79 -19.85 1.67
C PHE A 23 -10.22 -20.23 3.10
N CYS A 24 -11.51 -20.51 3.32
CA CYS A 24 -12.06 -20.93 4.61
C CYS A 24 -11.61 -22.33 5.04
N GLN A 25 -11.29 -23.23 4.11
CA GLN A 25 -10.88 -24.61 4.41
C GLN A 25 -9.40 -24.74 4.82
N LEU A 26 -8.54 -23.80 4.41
CA LEU A 26 -7.09 -23.89 4.64
C LEU A 26 -6.64 -23.54 6.07
N ASN A 27 -7.44 -22.85 6.86
CA ASN A 27 -7.00 -22.30 8.15
C ASN A 27 -7.49 -23.03 9.41
N GLY A 28 -8.24 -24.13 9.34
CA GLY A 28 -8.50 -25.07 10.44
C GLY A 28 -8.86 -24.53 11.84
N ARG A 29 -9.06 -23.23 12.01
CA ARG A 29 -9.43 -22.55 13.24
C ARG A 29 -10.77 -21.86 13.04
N GLY A 30 -11.79 -22.32 13.74
CA GLY A 30 -13.17 -21.86 13.68
C GLY A 30 -13.37 -20.40 14.10
N PHE A 31 -12.95 -19.48 13.25
CA PHE A 31 -13.07 -18.05 13.46
C PHE A 31 -13.58 -17.38 12.21
N LEU A 32 -14.80 -17.61 11.77
CA LEU A 32 -15.42 -16.80 10.68
C LEU A 32 -16.93 -17.09 10.52
N GLU A 33 -17.71 -17.06 11.59
CA GLU A 33 -19.17 -17.08 11.42
C GLU A 33 -19.81 -15.73 11.04
N SER A 34 -19.06 -14.63 10.97
CA SER A 34 -19.62 -13.30 10.72
C SER A 34 -19.17 -12.60 9.43
N CYS A 35 -18.28 -13.18 8.63
CA CYS A 35 -17.88 -12.61 7.34
C CYS A 35 -18.42 -13.46 6.18
N VAL A 36 -19.73 -13.47 5.98
CA VAL A 36 -20.32 -13.93 4.72
C VAL A 36 -20.03 -12.85 3.69
N VAL A 37 -18.96 -13.02 2.92
CA VAL A 37 -18.69 -12.19 1.75
C VAL A 37 -19.67 -12.60 0.67
N ASN A 38 -20.75 -11.84 0.51
CA ASN A 38 -21.60 -11.89 -0.67
C ASN A 38 -20.77 -11.25 -1.79
N VAL A 39 -20.15 -12.04 -2.65
CA VAL A 39 -19.32 -11.58 -3.76
C VAL A 39 -20.24 -11.13 -4.91
N PRO A 40 -20.46 -9.84 -5.14
CA PRO A 40 -21.23 -9.38 -6.31
C PRO A 40 -20.44 -9.63 -7.59
N ALA A 41 -21.13 -9.68 -8.73
CA ALA A 41 -20.58 -10.01 -10.05
C ALA A 41 -19.56 -8.98 -10.60
N THR A 42 -19.42 -7.81 -9.97
CA THR A 42 -18.43 -6.77 -10.28
C THR A 42 -17.67 -6.41 -9.01
N GLN A 43 -16.42 -6.84 -8.92
CA GLN A 43 -15.60 -6.72 -7.71
C GLN A 43 -14.77 -5.44 -7.67
N PHE A 44 -14.78 -4.66 -8.74
CA PHE A 44 -14.20 -3.32 -8.84
C PHE A 44 -14.97 -2.50 -9.87
N THR A 45 -14.96 -1.18 -9.71
CA THR A 45 -15.72 -0.25 -10.59
C THR A 45 -14.88 0.30 -11.73
N ASP A 46 -13.54 0.25 -11.62
CA ASP A 46 -12.63 0.72 -12.67
C ASP A 46 -11.29 -0.01 -12.58
N ARG A 47 -10.58 -0.11 -13.71
CA ARG A 47 -9.24 -0.70 -13.82
C ARG A 47 -8.42 0.06 -14.86
N VAL A 48 -7.25 0.54 -14.47
CA VAL A 48 -6.35 1.33 -15.33
C VAL A 48 -4.96 0.68 -15.35
N GLU A 49 -4.37 0.60 -16.55
CA GLU A 49 -2.97 0.16 -16.74
C GLU A 49 -2.10 1.35 -17.13
N ILE A 50 -0.97 1.54 -16.43
CA ILE A 50 -0.03 2.64 -16.63
C ILE A 50 1.40 2.06 -16.56
N GLY A 51 2.05 1.87 -17.70
CA GLY A 51 3.35 1.18 -17.74
C GLY A 51 3.24 -0.23 -17.17
N ASP A 52 4.05 -0.55 -16.16
CA ASP A 52 4.03 -1.82 -15.44
C ASP A 52 3.12 -1.78 -14.18
N ALA A 53 2.29 -0.75 -14.05
CA ALA A 53 1.33 -0.60 -12.96
C ALA A 53 -0.10 -0.93 -13.40
N VAL A 54 -0.85 -1.64 -12.55
CA VAL A 54 -2.28 -1.91 -12.71
C VAL A 54 -3.01 -1.41 -11.47
N LEU A 55 -3.97 -0.51 -11.67
CA LEU A 55 -4.72 0.14 -10.59
C LEU A 55 -6.18 -0.30 -10.63
N TYR A 56 -6.75 -0.60 -9.47
CA TYR A 56 -8.14 -1.01 -9.31
C TYR A 56 -8.88 -0.03 -8.40
N LEU A 57 -10.03 0.46 -8.85
CA LEU A 57 -10.98 1.20 -8.02
C LEU A 57 -11.97 0.22 -7.41
N GLY A 58 -11.83 -0.06 -6.11
CA GLY A 58 -12.68 -1.01 -5.41
C GLY A 58 -12.22 -1.29 -3.98
N ASP A 59 -12.98 -2.14 -3.28
CA ASP A 59 -12.56 -2.61 -1.96
C ASP A 59 -11.48 -3.69 -2.11
N CYS A 60 -10.39 -3.56 -1.37
CA CYS A 60 -9.30 -4.52 -1.42
C CYS A 60 -9.72 -5.95 -1.02
N ARG A 61 -10.79 -6.09 -0.21
CA ARG A 61 -11.33 -7.39 0.19
C ARG A 61 -12.00 -8.13 -0.97
N ASP A 62 -12.50 -7.39 -1.94
CA ASP A 62 -13.13 -7.93 -3.15
C ASP A 62 -12.12 -8.12 -4.27
N VAL A 63 -11.14 -7.23 -4.37
CA VAL A 63 -10.14 -7.22 -5.46
C VAL A 63 -9.00 -8.21 -5.20
N LEU A 64 -8.41 -8.23 -4.00
CA LEU A 64 -7.26 -9.10 -3.70
C LEU A 64 -7.50 -10.58 -3.98
N PRO A 65 -8.67 -11.18 -3.70
CA PRO A 65 -8.93 -12.58 -4.03
C PRO A 65 -8.75 -12.93 -5.50
N LEU A 66 -8.99 -11.97 -6.40
CA LEU A 66 -8.88 -12.12 -7.87
C LEU A 66 -7.46 -12.02 -8.38
N LEU A 67 -6.57 -11.43 -7.60
CA LEU A 67 -5.21 -11.12 -8.01
C LEU A 67 -4.28 -12.34 -7.76
N PRO A 68 -3.17 -12.43 -8.48
CA PRO A 68 -2.14 -13.42 -8.21
C PRO A 68 -1.45 -13.14 -6.87
N LYS A 69 -0.50 -13.98 -6.52
CA LYS A 69 0.39 -13.76 -5.38
C LYS A 69 1.53 -12.81 -5.79
N PHE A 70 1.93 -11.95 -4.86
CA PHE A 70 2.98 -10.95 -5.04
C PHE A 70 4.23 -11.33 -4.24
N ASP A 71 5.39 -10.80 -4.65
CA ASP A 71 6.62 -10.93 -3.85
C ASP A 71 6.52 -10.08 -2.57
N LEU A 72 5.87 -8.90 -2.67
CA LEU A 72 5.76 -7.95 -1.57
C LEU A 72 4.40 -7.26 -1.53
N ILE A 73 3.79 -7.21 -0.36
CA ILE A 73 2.82 -6.16 -0.02
C ILE A 73 3.56 -5.06 0.75
N LEU A 74 3.56 -3.84 0.18
CA LEU A 74 4.06 -2.62 0.81
C LEU A 74 2.92 -1.63 0.92
N THR A 75 2.43 -1.37 2.15
CA THR A 75 1.15 -0.68 2.34
C THR A 75 1.10 0.16 3.60
N ASP A 76 0.22 1.16 3.60
CA ASP A 76 -0.10 2.07 4.71
C ASP A 76 -1.62 2.09 4.96
N PRO A 77 -2.17 1.06 5.61
CA PRO A 77 -3.62 0.98 5.85
C PRO A 77 -4.10 2.04 6.86
N PRO A 78 -5.40 2.41 6.87
CA PRO A 78 -5.94 3.33 7.86
C PRO A 78 -5.74 2.82 9.28
N TYR A 79 -5.38 3.73 10.21
CA TYR A 79 -5.06 3.37 11.60
C TYR A 79 -6.27 3.43 12.53
N GLY A 80 -7.41 3.99 12.08
CA GLY A 80 -8.59 4.21 12.91
C GLY A 80 -8.40 5.34 13.92
N LEU A 81 -7.60 6.35 13.59
CA LEU A 81 -7.30 7.48 14.47
C LEU A 81 -8.25 8.67 14.27
N GLY A 82 -9.22 8.58 13.34
CA GLY A 82 -10.15 9.64 13.02
C GLY A 82 -9.47 10.89 12.43
N ILE A 83 -8.39 10.69 11.66
CA ILE A 83 -7.66 11.80 11.00
C ILE A 83 -8.45 12.33 9.80
N ASP A 84 -9.34 11.50 9.25
CA ASP A 84 -10.23 11.86 8.16
C ASP A 84 -11.17 13.00 8.57
N GLY A 85 -11.38 13.95 7.66
CA GLY A 85 -12.25 15.11 7.92
C GLY A 85 -11.69 16.13 8.90
N GLN A 86 -10.37 16.18 9.14
CA GLN A 86 -9.76 17.21 9.96
C GLN A 86 -10.15 18.60 9.46
N LYS A 87 -10.74 19.41 10.36
CA LYS A 87 -11.12 20.81 10.07
C LYS A 87 -9.88 21.67 9.84
N GLU A 88 -9.99 22.62 8.95
CA GLU A 88 -8.99 23.66 8.79
C GLU A 88 -8.77 24.37 10.13
N SER A 89 -7.52 24.58 10.47
CA SER A 89 -7.14 25.31 11.68
C SER A 89 -6.20 26.42 11.30
N VAL A 90 -6.63 27.66 11.55
CA VAL A 90 -5.83 28.87 11.35
C VAL A 90 -5.23 29.27 12.69
N SER A 91 -3.91 29.21 12.79
CA SER A 91 -3.16 29.65 13.96
C SER A 91 -2.66 31.09 13.79
N ARG A 92 -2.41 31.79 14.92
CA ARG A 92 -1.72 33.09 14.92
C ARG A 92 -0.33 33.04 14.25
N ASN A 93 0.31 31.86 14.23
CA ASN A 93 1.52 31.60 13.47
C ASN A 93 1.16 30.81 12.21
N PRO A 94 1.32 31.38 11.00
CA PRO A 94 0.98 30.72 9.73
C PRO A 94 1.67 29.38 9.52
N LYS A 95 2.83 29.15 10.17
CA LYS A 95 3.56 27.87 10.11
C LYS A 95 2.79 26.72 10.78
N HIS A 96 1.79 27.01 11.60
CA HIS A 96 0.94 26.04 12.30
C HIS A 96 -0.45 25.89 11.67
N ASN A 97 -0.71 26.55 10.56
CA ASN A 97 -1.97 26.37 9.84
C ASN A 97 -2.07 24.95 9.33
N ARG A 98 -3.24 24.34 9.49
CA ARG A 98 -3.57 23.00 8.98
C ARG A 98 -4.62 23.15 7.89
N LYS A 99 -4.39 22.49 6.75
CA LYS A 99 -5.39 22.39 5.67
C LYS A 99 -6.54 21.51 6.17
N GLY A 100 -7.77 21.92 5.93
CA GLY A 100 -8.95 21.09 6.14
C GLY A 100 -9.06 20.04 5.03
N TYR A 101 -9.59 18.87 5.38
CA TYR A 101 -9.91 17.79 4.44
C TYR A 101 -11.38 17.41 4.60
N GLU A 102 -12.01 17.05 3.50
CA GLU A 102 -13.38 16.54 3.49
C GLU A 102 -13.45 15.20 4.22
N PHE A 103 -14.47 15.00 5.05
CA PHE A 103 -14.70 13.71 5.71
C PHE A 103 -15.19 12.69 4.68
N MET A 104 -14.51 11.58 4.53
CA MET A 104 -14.80 10.51 3.58
C MET A 104 -15.01 9.14 4.23
N GLY A 105 -14.81 9.02 5.54
CA GLY A 105 -15.00 7.78 6.31
C GLY A 105 -13.91 6.72 6.09
N TRP A 106 -12.75 7.11 5.56
CA TRP A 106 -11.69 6.11 5.27
C TRP A 106 -10.87 5.71 6.51
N ASP A 107 -10.84 6.54 7.57
CA ASP A 107 -10.06 6.29 8.80
C ASP A 107 -10.95 6.07 10.04
N ASP A 108 -12.21 5.64 9.86
CA ASP A 108 -13.13 5.39 10.96
C ASP A 108 -12.74 4.16 11.79
N ALA A 109 -12.12 3.17 11.17
CA ALA A 109 -11.65 1.96 11.82
C ALA A 109 -10.47 1.34 11.06
N PRO A 110 -9.55 0.66 11.78
CA PRO A 110 -8.49 -0.11 11.14
C PRO A 110 -9.09 -1.30 10.37
N PRO A 111 -8.39 -1.82 9.32
CA PRO A 111 -8.86 -2.97 8.57
C PRO A 111 -9.09 -4.18 9.49
N CYS A 112 -10.10 -4.98 9.19
CA CYS A 112 -10.40 -6.19 9.98
C CYS A 112 -9.33 -7.28 9.80
N SER A 113 -9.29 -8.26 10.71
CA SER A 113 -8.33 -9.37 10.68
C SER A 113 -8.37 -10.15 9.36
N PHE A 114 -9.52 -10.26 8.71
CA PHE A 114 -9.66 -10.92 7.41
C PHE A 114 -8.82 -10.22 6.32
N THR A 115 -8.77 -8.89 6.32
CA THR A 115 -7.93 -8.13 5.37
C THR A 115 -6.45 -8.44 5.55
N PHE A 116 -5.97 -8.54 6.81
CA PHE A 116 -4.60 -8.94 7.10
C PHE A 116 -4.31 -10.38 6.64
N GLU A 117 -5.25 -11.31 6.86
CA GLU A 117 -5.11 -12.69 6.38
C GLU A 117 -5.03 -12.75 4.85
N LEU A 118 -5.83 -11.95 4.13
CA LEU A 118 -5.72 -11.82 2.68
C LEU A 118 -4.35 -11.31 2.25
N MET A 119 -3.82 -10.28 2.90
CA MET A 119 -2.48 -9.76 2.59
C MET A 119 -1.40 -10.83 2.79
N TYR A 120 -1.46 -11.60 3.89
CA TYR A 120 -0.52 -12.69 4.13
C TYR A 120 -0.65 -13.84 3.12
N TYR A 121 -1.87 -14.13 2.69
CA TYR A 121 -2.10 -15.16 1.68
C TYR A 121 -1.61 -14.74 0.29
N LYS A 122 -1.77 -13.45 -0.05
CA LYS A 122 -1.50 -12.89 -1.36
C LYS A 122 -0.06 -12.38 -1.55
N SER A 123 0.81 -12.54 -0.56
CA SER A 123 2.21 -12.13 -0.72
C SER A 123 3.18 -13.07 0.00
N GLU A 124 4.44 -13.06 -0.45
CA GLU A 124 5.53 -13.76 0.23
C GLU A 124 6.03 -12.95 1.43
N HIS A 125 6.20 -11.64 1.20
CA HIS A 125 6.67 -10.69 2.21
C HIS A 125 5.71 -9.52 2.38
N GLN A 126 5.74 -8.90 3.57
CA GLN A 126 4.93 -7.75 3.91
C GLN A 126 5.79 -6.68 4.57
N ILE A 127 5.53 -5.42 4.21
CA ILE A 127 5.92 -4.21 4.95
C ILE A 127 4.63 -3.40 5.16
N ILE A 128 4.21 -3.28 6.43
CA ILE A 128 2.92 -2.66 6.80
C ILE A 128 3.20 -1.50 7.75
N TRP A 129 3.02 -0.27 7.26
CA TRP A 129 3.12 0.95 8.06
C TRP A 129 2.01 0.99 9.11
N GLY A 130 2.29 1.62 10.24
CA GLY A 130 1.37 1.59 11.38
C GLY A 130 1.32 0.25 12.12
N GLY A 131 2.31 -0.63 11.92
CA GLY A 131 2.34 -1.97 12.51
C GLY A 131 2.13 -2.00 14.03
N ASN A 132 2.49 -0.93 14.74
CA ASN A 132 2.25 -0.77 16.17
C ASN A 132 0.76 -0.61 16.55
N TYR A 133 -0.11 -0.22 15.60
CA TYR A 133 -1.56 -0.14 15.79
C TYR A 133 -2.27 -1.46 15.51
N PHE A 134 -1.57 -2.43 14.91
CA PHE A 134 -2.13 -3.70 14.42
C PHE A 134 -1.47 -4.93 15.04
N VAL A 135 -0.81 -4.79 16.19
CA VAL A 135 -0.02 -5.87 16.82
C VAL A 135 -0.85 -7.14 17.03
N ASP A 136 -2.13 -7.02 17.34
CA ASP A 136 -3.09 -8.12 17.52
C ASP A 136 -3.44 -8.86 16.21
N ARG A 137 -3.12 -8.28 15.06
CA ARG A 137 -3.41 -8.81 13.70
C ARG A 137 -2.18 -9.28 12.95
N LEU A 138 -0.98 -9.03 13.52
CA LEU A 138 0.27 -9.51 12.94
C LEU A 138 0.46 -10.99 13.25
N ARG A 139 0.77 -11.79 12.22
CA ARG A 139 0.91 -13.26 12.37
C ARG A 139 2.06 -13.69 13.27
N LYS A 140 3.16 -12.93 13.28
CA LYS A 140 4.39 -13.26 14.00
C LYS A 140 5.01 -12.00 14.56
N GLY A 141 5.67 -12.14 15.72
CA GLY A 141 6.67 -11.17 16.14
C GLY A 141 7.80 -11.11 15.10
N THR A 142 8.39 -9.95 14.91
CA THR A 142 9.52 -9.73 14.01
C THR A 142 10.62 -8.95 14.69
N LYS A 143 11.87 -9.20 14.30
CA LYS A 143 13.00 -8.31 14.60
C LYS A 143 13.17 -7.22 13.54
N GLY A 144 12.52 -7.36 12.38
CA GLY A 144 12.62 -6.50 11.20
C GLY A 144 11.78 -5.23 11.24
N TRP A 145 11.54 -4.65 12.41
CA TRP A 145 10.82 -3.39 12.51
C TRP A 145 11.53 -2.27 11.74
N LEU A 146 10.76 -1.47 11.00
CA LEU A 146 11.23 -0.27 10.35
C LEU A 146 10.75 0.95 11.14
N PHE A 147 11.59 1.98 11.22
CA PHE A 147 11.26 3.22 11.87
C PHE A 147 11.58 4.40 10.97
N TRP A 148 10.55 5.17 10.68
CA TRP A 148 10.71 6.46 10.03
C TRP A 148 10.78 7.57 11.08
N ASP A 149 11.97 8.10 11.30
CA ASP A 149 12.21 9.28 12.13
C ASP A 149 11.87 10.55 11.32
N LYS A 150 10.89 11.32 11.79
CA LYS A 150 10.45 12.58 11.16
C LYS A 150 11.37 13.77 11.47
N GLY A 151 12.47 13.53 12.22
CA GLY A 151 13.42 14.56 12.60
C GLY A 151 12.82 15.65 13.51
N GLN A 152 11.74 15.33 14.22
CA GLN A 152 11.06 16.25 15.14
C GLN A 152 11.08 15.68 16.56
N ARG A 153 11.26 16.55 17.54
CA ARG A 153 11.26 16.18 18.96
C ARG A 153 10.53 17.25 19.77
N GLY A 154 9.89 16.80 20.86
CA GLY A 154 9.24 17.71 21.80
C GLY A 154 7.97 18.38 21.27
N LEU A 155 7.39 17.86 20.19
CA LEU A 155 6.08 18.27 19.69
C LEU A 155 4.99 17.33 20.22
N THR A 156 3.74 17.76 20.15
CA THR A 156 2.58 16.93 20.52
C THR A 156 2.29 15.80 19.51
N MET A 157 2.93 15.85 18.34
CA MET A 157 2.83 14.83 17.30
C MET A 157 3.92 13.78 17.47
N SER A 158 3.67 12.57 16.95
CA SER A 158 4.63 11.47 16.98
C SER A 158 5.97 11.84 16.35
N ASP A 159 7.06 11.51 17.03
CA ASP A 159 8.44 11.70 16.55
C ASP A 159 8.75 10.89 15.29
N GLY A 160 8.04 9.78 15.07
CA GLY A 160 8.19 8.91 13.93
C GLY A 160 7.06 7.91 13.79
N GLU A 161 7.18 7.02 12.82
CA GLU A 161 6.22 5.96 12.56
C GLU A 161 6.94 4.62 12.40
N PHE A 162 6.26 3.55 12.82
CA PHE A 162 6.75 2.19 12.71
C PHE A 162 6.09 1.44 11.56
N ALA A 163 6.86 0.60 10.88
CA ALA A 163 6.30 -0.43 10.01
C ALA A 163 6.73 -1.82 10.50
N TYR A 164 5.77 -2.74 10.46
CA TYR A 164 6.04 -4.17 10.55
C TYR A 164 6.70 -4.64 9.28
N SER A 165 7.71 -5.51 9.38
CA SER A 165 8.26 -6.22 8.24
C SER A 165 8.33 -7.71 8.52
N SER A 166 7.95 -8.54 7.55
CA SER A 166 8.07 -10.00 7.64
C SER A 166 9.48 -10.51 7.30
N PHE A 167 10.37 -9.63 6.87
CA PHE A 167 11.75 -10.00 6.52
C PHE A 167 12.60 -10.31 7.75
N ASP A 168 13.54 -11.23 7.58
CA ASP A 168 14.48 -11.64 8.62
C ASP A 168 15.76 -10.77 8.60
N PHE A 169 15.62 -9.48 8.93
CA PHE A 169 16.74 -8.56 9.14
C PHE A 169 16.59 -7.79 10.46
N PRO A 170 17.68 -7.21 11.02
CA PRO A 170 17.56 -6.34 12.19
C PRO A 170 16.73 -5.10 11.91
N ALA A 171 16.13 -4.51 12.96
CA ALA A 171 15.42 -3.24 12.82
C ALA A 171 16.24 -2.18 12.07
N ARG A 172 15.58 -1.41 11.24
CA ARG A 172 16.19 -0.34 10.41
C ARG A 172 15.46 0.97 10.65
N ALA A 173 16.18 2.08 10.52
CA ALA A 173 15.62 3.42 10.62
C ALA A 173 16.08 4.28 9.45
N ILE A 174 15.21 5.23 9.07
CA ILE A 174 15.51 6.30 8.12
C ILE A 174 15.02 7.62 8.71
N THR A 175 15.78 8.70 8.51
CA THR A 175 15.35 10.05 8.84
C THR A 175 14.95 10.78 7.58
N ILE A 176 13.69 11.24 7.52
CA ILE A 176 13.16 12.12 6.46
C ILE A 176 12.40 13.24 7.14
N ASN A 177 12.92 14.46 7.06
CA ASN A 177 12.37 15.61 7.76
C ASN A 177 11.11 16.16 7.07
N ARG A 178 10.25 16.83 7.84
CA ARG A 178 9.03 17.45 7.31
C ARG A 178 9.29 18.46 6.19
N ALA A 179 10.46 19.11 6.15
CA ALA A 179 10.81 20.03 5.08
C ALA A 179 10.99 19.31 3.74
N GLU A 180 11.53 18.08 3.76
CA GLU A 180 11.67 17.21 2.60
C GLU A 180 10.30 16.72 2.10
N ILE A 181 9.35 16.47 3.01
CA ILE A 181 7.98 16.02 2.67
C ILE A 181 7.20 17.11 1.93
N LYS A 182 7.42 18.40 2.26
CA LYS A 182 6.73 19.52 1.62
C LYS A 182 7.03 19.65 0.13
N SER A 183 8.14 19.11 -0.36
CA SER A 183 8.49 19.10 -1.77
C SER A 183 7.61 18.15 -2.60
N ASP A 184 7.04 17.13 -1.96
CA ASP A 184 6.27 16.08 -2.65
C ASP A 184 4.79 16.45 -2.87
N TRP A 185 4.40 17.71 -2.60
CA TRP A 185 3.04 18.23 -2.76
C TRP A 185 1.96 17.27 -2.23
N PRO A 186 1.70 17.24 -0.90
CA PRO A 186 0.77 16.28 -0.31
C PRO A 186 -0.67 16.58 -0.75
N GLU A 187 -1.23 15.71 -1.56
CA GLU A 187 -2.64 15.75 -1.96
C GLU A 187 -3.54 14.92 -1.03
N HIS A 188 -2.92 14.06 -0.21
CA HIS A 188 -3.59 13.26 0.81
C HIS A 188 -3.08 13.65 2.21
N PRO A 189 -3.95 13.73 3.25
CA PRO A 189 -3.58 14.20 4.59
C PRO A 189 -2.48 13.37 5.27
N THR A 190 -2.40 12.09 4.95
CA THR A 190 -1.43 11.13 5.53
C THR A 190 -0.44 10.59 4.49
N GLN A 191 -0.25 11.29 3.37
CA GLN A 191 0.64 10.82 2.31
C GLN A 191 2.06 10.58 2.83
N LYS A 192 2.57 9.36 2.61
CA LYS A 192 3.96 9.03 2.89
C LYS A 192 4.88 9.62 1.80
N PRO A 193 6.13 10.00 2.14
CA PRO A 193 7.11 10.44 1.14
C PRO A 193 7.45 9.32 0.14
N VAL A 194 7.63 9.64 -1.14
CA VAL A 194 8.08 8.67 -2.17
C VAL A 194 9.40 8.03 -1.76
N ARG A 195 10.37 8.84 -1.30
CA ARG A 195 11.67 8.37 -0.80
C ARG A 195 11.56 7.32 0.32
N LEU A 196 10.52 7.40 1.15
CA LEU A 196 10.28 6.39 2.19
C LEU A 196 9.89 5.05 1.60
N MET A 197 9.03 5.03 0.57
CA MET A 197 8.64 3.79 -0.11
C MET A 197 9.79 3.23 -0.94
N GLU A 198 10.59 4.08 -1.59
CA GLU A 198 11.82 3.67 -2.28
C GLU A 198 12.82 3.02 -1.31
N TRP A 199 12.98 3.58 -0.12
CA TRP A 199 13.79 2.97 0.93
C TRP A 199 13.25 1.59 1.35
N CYS A 200 11.95 1.43 1.55
CA CYS A 200 11.35 0.12 1.83
C CYS A 200 11.64 -0.89 0.71
N LEU A 201 11.50 -0.48 -0.56
CA LEU A 201 11.80 -1.32 -1.72
C LEU A 201 13.28 -1.69 -1.81
N SER A 202 14.19 -0.81 -1.39
CA SER A 202 15.63 -1.11 -1.34
C SER A 202 15.99 -2.20 -0.32
N LEU A 203 15.17 -2.38 0.72
CA LEU A 203 15.32 -3.46 1.71
C LEU A 203 14.78 -4.81 1.20
N ALA A 204 14.06 -4.79 0.07
CA ALA A 204 13.48 -5.97 -0.59
C ALA A 204 13.94 -6.04 -2.06
N PRO A 205 15.26 -6.16 -2.34
CA PRO A 205 15.80 -6.06 -3.70
C PRO A 205 15.30 -7.17 -4.64
N GLN A 206 14.91 -8.32 -4.11
CA GLN A 206 14.38 -9.46 -4.86
C GLN A 206 12.89 -9.32 -5.22
N ALA A 207 12.14 -8.40 -4.59
CA ALA A 207 10.71 -8.23 -4.87
C ALA A 207 10.53 -7.54 -6.23
N VAL A 208 10.04 -8.26 -7.22
CA VAL A 208 9.73 -7.74 -8.56
C VAL A 208 8.30 -7.24 -8.63
N THR A 209 7.37 -7.97 -8.02
CA THR A 209 5.94 -7.67 -8.01
C THR A 209 5.52 -7.12 -6.65
N VAL A 210 4.96 -5.91 -6.64
CA VAL A 210 4.57 -5.18 -5.43
C VAL A 210 3.08 -4.88 -5.46
N CYS A 211 2.38 -5.11 -4.35
CA CYS A 211 0.98 -4.75 -4.21
C CYS A 211 0.78 -3.78 -3.03
N ASP A 212 -0.08 -2.77 -3.23
CA ASP A 212 -0.57 -1.88 -2.19
C ASP A 212 -2.11 -1.91 -2.16
N PRO A 213 -2.71 -2.66 -1.21
CA PRO A 213 -4.17 -2.75 -1.06
C PRO A 213 -4.85 -1.46 -0.59
N PHE A 214 -4.08 -0.46 -0.15
CA PHE A 214 -4.54 0.83 0.36
C PHE A 214 -3.71 1.95 -0.28
N MET A 215 -3.64 1.98 -1.62
CA MET A 215 -2.66 2.80 -2.32
C MET A 215 -2.86 4.31 -2.15
N GLY A 216 -4.04 4.77 -1.72
CA GLY A 216 -4.35 6.19 -1.55
C GLY A 216 -4.00 7.00 -2.79
N SER A 217 -3.18 8.03 -2.63
CA SER A 217 -2.67 8.85 -3.72
C SER A 217 -1.53 8.21 -4.55
N GLY A 218 -1.25 6.90 -4.39
CA GLY A 218 -0.34 6.14 -5.24
C GLY A 218 1.15 6.29 -4.96
N THR A 219 1.55 6.66 -3.74
CA THR A 219 2.97 6.89 -3.41
C THR A 219 3.84 5.64 -3.61
N THR A 220 3.33 4.45 -3.21
CA THR A 220 4.01 3.17 -3.44
C THR A 220 4.17 2.89 -4.94
N GLY A 221 3.13 3.19 -5.75
CA GLY A 221 3.16 3.03 -7.19
C GLY A 221 4.18 3.94 -7.88
N VAL A 222 4.30 5.20 -7.44
CA VAL A 222 5.35 6.13 -7.90
C VAL A 222 6.74 5.59 -7.59
N ALA A 223 6.98 5.09 -6.36
CA ALA A 223 8.25 4.48 -5.98
C ALA A 223 8.57 3.24 -6.82
N CYS A 224 7.56 2.41 -7.13
CA CYS A 224 7.70 1.24 -8.00
C CYS A 224 8.07 1.65 -9.44
N ALA A 225 7.40 2.67 -10.00
CA ALA A 225 7.72 3.21 -11.32
C ALA A 225 9.16 3.72 -11.40
N ASN A 226 9.63 4.48 -10.39
CA ASN A 226 10.99 4.99 -10.31
C ASN A 226 12.05 3.88 -10.26
N LEU A 227 11.72 2.74 -9.65
CA LEU A 227 12.65 1.62 -9.43
C LEU A 227 12.44 0.44 -10.41
N GLY A 228 11.57 0.59 -11.42
CA GLY A 228 11.29 -0.45 -12.42
C GLY A 228 10.67 -1.71 -11.83
N ARG A 229 9.76 -1.59 -10.83
CA ARG A 229 9.00 -2.68 -10.24
C ARG A 229 7.61 -2.76 -10.83
N GLN A 230 7.07 -3.97 -10.98
CA GLN A 230 5.66 -4.16 -11.31
C GLN A 230 4.80 -3.79 -10.10
N PHE A 231 3.72 -3.06 -10.33
CA PHE A 231 2.87 -2.55 -9.25
C PHE A 231 1.40 -2.90 -9.47
N VAL A 232 0.74 -3.31 -8.40
CA VAL A 232 -0.72 -3.39 -8.35
C VAL A 232 -1.21 -2.56 -7.17
N GLY A 233 -2.08 -1.59 -7.44
CA GLY A 233 -2.70 -0.74 -6.41
C GLY A 233 -4.20 -0.94 -6.36
N VAL A 234 -4.77 -0.91 -5.13
CA VAL A 234 -6.21 -0.89 -4.92
C VAL A 234 -6.57 0.33 -4.10
N GLU A 235 -7.58 1.08 -4.55
CA GLU A 235 -8.13 2.26 -3.86
C GLU A 235 -9.65 2.25 -3.98
N ARG A 236 -10.36 2.50 -2.89
CA ARG A 236 -11.82 2.51 -2.89
C ARG A 236 -12.41 3.89 -3.20
N GLU A 237 -11.67 4.96 -2.92
CA GLU A 237 -12.13 6.33 -3.08
C GLU A 237 -11.74 6.89 -4.46
N ARG A 238 -12.72 7.18 -5.31
CA ARG A 238 -12.51 7.67 -6.68
C ARG A 238 -11.54 8.83 -6.76
N LYS A 239 -11.65 9.79 -5.86
CA LYS A 239 -10.76 10.96 -5.81
C LYS A 239 -9.29 10.59 -5.68
N TYR A 240 -8.97 9.70 -4.75
CA TYR A 240 -7.58 9.27 -4.53
C TYR A 240 -7.08 8.34 -5.63
N PHE A 241 -7.96 7.52 -6.18
CA PHE A 241 -7.66 6.70 -7.36
C PHE A 241 -7.23 7.55 -8.55
N ASP A 242 -7.98 8.61 -8.88
CA ASP A 242 -7.67 9.50 -9.99
C ASP A 242 -6.35 10.24 -9.77
N ILE A 243 -6.06 10.68 -8.53
CA ILE A 243 -4.77 11.27 -8.16
C ILE A 243 -3.63 10.25 -8.33
N ALA A 244 -3.82 9.01 -7.90
CA ALA A 244 -2.84 7.95 -8.04
C ALA A 244 -2.50 7.68 -9.52
N CYS A 245 -3.52 7.61 -10.39
CA CYS A 245 -3.33 7.45 -11.84
C CYS A 245 -2.44 8.56 -12.40
N GLN A 246 -2.75 9.82 -12.12
CA GLN A 246 -1.99 10.98 -12.61
C GLN A 246 -0.53 10.98 -12.12
N ARG A 247 -0.31 10.69 -10.83
CA ARG A 247 1.03 10.68 -10.24
C ARG A 247 1.90 9.55 -10.78
N ILE A 248 1.34 8.36 -10.94
CA ILE A 248 2.05 7.19 -11.46
C ILE A 248 2.36 7.40 -12.95
N GLU A 249 1.43 7.95 -13.72
CA GLU A 249 1.65 8.30 -15.14
C GLU A 249 2.78 9.33 -15.29
N ALA A 250 2.78 10.36 -14.44
CA ALA A 250 3.86 11.36 -14.42
C ALA A 250 5.23 10.74 -14.09
N ALA A 251 5.30 9.78 -13.17
CA ALA A 251 6.54 9.08 -12.82
C ALA A 251 7.08 8.27 -14.02
N TYR A 252 6.23 7.52 -14.71
CA TYR A 252 6.63 6.80 -15.93
C TYR A 252 7.05 7.74 -17.07
N ALA A 253 6.39 8.90 -17.20
CA ALA A 253 6.77 9.88 -18.20
C ALA A 253 8.16 10.48 -17.93
N GLN A 254 8.49 10.78 -16.65
CA GLN A 254 9.82 11.27 -16.26
C GLN A 254 10.91 10.23 -16.51
N GLY A 255 10.69 8.95 -16.14
CA GLY A 255 11.66 7.88 -16.38
C GLY A 255 12.02 7.70 -17.87
N ARG A 256 11.06 7.90 -18.77
CA ARG A 256 11.29 7.82 -20.23
C ARG A 256 12.15 8.95 -20.80
N LEU A 257 12.22 10.10 -20.10
CA LEU A 257 13.05 11.23 -20.56
C LEU A 257 14.54 11.05 -20.25
N PHE A 258 14.89 10.11 -19.37
CA PHE A 258 16.26 9.86 -18.92
C PHE A 258 16.77 8.46 -19.29
N ALA A 259 15.97 7.65 -20.00
CA ALA A 259 16.34 6.34 -20.54
C ALA A 259 16.76 6.44 -22.01
#